data_c7019a7e794c196d88283aa806ea7fca
#
_entry.id   c7019a7e794c196d88283aa806ea7fca
#
_cell.length_a   1.000
_cell.length_b   1.000
_cell.length_c   1.000
_cell.angle_alpha   90.00
_cell.angle_beta   90.00
_cell.angle_gamma   90.00
#
_symmetry.space_group_name_H-M   'P 1'
#
loop_
_entity.id
_entity.type
_entity.pdbx_description
1 polymer ?
#
loop_
_entity_poly.entity_id
_entity_poly.type
_entity_poly.pdbx_seq_one_letter_code
_entity_poly.pdbx_strand_id
1 'polypeptide(L)'
;MRLAGQVALVTGAGRGIGRAVAAAFAREGALVVLAARSTRELASVQRDIEAAGGRALAVPTDVRQEPAVAALVSRALAESGRIDCLVTAAGLAAFGPVADAKTEDWDQVMAVNLRGAFLCCRAVLPAMTAQGRGTIINIGSIVTSRTLPGSGAYTAAKYGLLGFSRVLAEEMRTHGVRVGVLSAGATDTPLWDAVPQPPDRALMLKPALIAEAALLMAALPPGATLEELTLLPQGGVL
;
A
#
# COMPACT_ATOMS: atom_id res chain seq x y z
N MET A 1 -7.26 18.84 9.95
CA MET A 1 -7.00 17.37 9.92
C MET A 1 -7.95 16.73 8.91
N ARG A 2 -7.39 16.33 7.77
CA ARG A 2 -8.15 15.82 6.60
C ARG A 2 -8.80 14.45 6.82
N LEU A 3 -8.27 13.65 7.77
CA LEU A 3 -8.72 12.30 8.09
C LEU A 3 -9.22 12.16 9.54
N ALA A 4 -9.64 13.27 10.17
CA ALA A 4 -10.13 13.26 11.55
C ALA A 4 -11.28 12.26 11.73
N GLY A 5 -11.15 11.36 12.73
CA GLY A 5 -12.14 10.33 13.04
C GLY A 5 -12.24 9.18 12.05
N GLN A 6 -11.34 9.11 11.05
CA GLN A 6 -11.26 7.99 10.12
C GLN A 6 -10.31 6.90 10.63
N VAL A 7 -10.49 5.70 10.12
CA VAL A 7 -9.67 4.53 10.40
C VAL A 7 -8.99 4.08 9.11
N ALA A 8 -7.67 4.08 9.10
CA ALA A 8 -6.86 3.67 7.95
C ALA A 8 -6.08 2.40 8.27
N LEU A 9 -6.22 1.37 7.45
CA LEU A 9 -5.44 0.14 7.50
C LEU A 9 -4.32 0.23 6.47
N VAL A 10 -3.06 0.13 6.90
CA VAL A 10 -1.89 0.24 6.03
C VAL A 10 -1.07 -1.04 6.11
N THR A 11 -0.95 -1.78 4.99
CA THR A 11 -0.05 -2.94 4.90
C THR A 11 1.36 -2.51 4.51
N GLY A 12 2.37 -3.30 4.91
CA GLY A 12 3.77 -2.89 4.71
C GLY A 12 4.18 -1.68 5.56
N ALA A 13 3.44 -1.41 6.65
CA ALA A 13 3.59 -0.20 7.45
C ALA A 13 4.89 -0.11 8.26
N GLY A 14 5.70 -1.18 8.33
CA GLY A 14 6.93 -1.21 9.13
C GLY A 14 8.06 -0.33 8.57
N ARG A 15 8.09 -0.08 7.26
CA ARG A 15 9.17 0.68 6.59
C ARG A 15 8.72 1.29 5.26
N GLY A 16 9.60 2.08 4.63
CA GLY A 16 9.42 2.64 3.29
C GLY A 16 8.13 3.44 3.11
N ILE A 17 7.43 3.21 2.00
CA ILE A 17 6.20 3.92 1.64
C ILE A 17 5.11 3.70 2.68
N GLY A 18 4.88 2.44 3.12
CA GLY A 18 3.83 2.14 4.09
C GLY A 18 4.02 2.87 5.43
N ARG A 19 5.25 2.93 5.95
CA ARG A 19 5.57 3.73 7.16
C ARG A 19 5.29 5.22 6.96
N ALA A 20 5.69 5.77 5.80
CA ALA A 20 5.49 7.18 5.51
C ALA A 20 3.98 7.53 5.40
N VAL A 21 3.20 6.68 4.72
CA VAL A 21 1.73 6.82 4.62
C VAL A 21 1.09 6.74 6.00
N ALA A 22 1.48 5.76 6.82
CA ALA A 22 0.95 5.61 8.18
C ALA A 22 1.19 6.86 9.03
N ALA A 23 2.41 7.39 9.01
CA ALA A 23 2.76 8.61 9.73
C ALA A 23 1.99 9.84 9.22
N ALA A 24 1.83 9.98 7.89
CA ALA A 24 1.08 11.09 7.30
C ALA A 24 -0.41 11.04 7.66
N PHE A 25 -1.03 9.86 7.58
CA PHE A 25 -2.44 9.67 7.90
C PHE A 25 -2.72 9.91 9.40
N ALA A 26 -1.84 9.45 10.29
CA ALA A 26 -1.96 9.70 11.72
C ALA A 26 -1.87 11.21 12.06
N ARG A 27 -0.95 11.96 11.43
CA ARG A 27 -0.86 13.43 11.58
C ARG A 27 -2.12 14.15 11.13
N GLU A 28 -2.86 13.56 10.20
CA GLU A 28 -4.14 14.10 9.72
C GLU A 28 -5.37 13.57 10.51
N GLY A 29 -5.11 12.95 11.67
CA GLY A 29 -6.13 12.59 12.66
C GLY A 29 -6.77 11.21 12.48
N ALA A 30 -6.26 10.37 11.59
CA ALA A 30 -6.70 8.98 11.48
C ALA A 30 -6.19 8.12 12.64
N LEU A 31 -6.99 7.13 13.06
CA LEU A 31 -6.45 5.94 13.71
C LEU A 31 -5.82 5.05 12.63
N VAL A 32 -4.53 4.75 12.74
CA VAL A 32 -3.84 3.93 11.75
C VAL A 32 -3.57 2.53 12.25
N VAL A 33 -4.17 1.53 11.61
CA VAL A 33 -3.88 0.11 11.84
C VAL A 33 -2.66 -0.27 10.99
N LEU A 34 -1.55 -0.56 11.66
CA LEU A 34 -0.25 -0.86 11.06
C LEU A 34 -0.11 -2.36 10.87
N ALA A 35 0.00 -2.82 9.62
CA ALA A 35 0.17 -4.23 9.30
C ALA A 35 1.51 -4.50 8.60
N ALA A 36 2.33 -5.37 9.17
CA ALA A 36 3.55 -5.92 8.59
C ALA A 36 3.96 -7.18 9.35
N ARG A 37 4.94 -7.93 8.85
CA ARG A 37 5.42 -9.16 9.51
C ARG A 37 6.26 -8.89 10.76
N SER A 38 7.03 -7.82 10.76
CA SER A 38 7.98 -7.50 11.81
C SER A 38 7.32 -6.75 12.97
N THR A 39 7.07 -7.44 14.07
CA THR A 39 6.58 -6.82 15.32
C THR A 39 7.48 -5.69 15.80
N ARG A 40 8.80 -5.83 15.66
CA ARG A 40 9.78 -4.83 16.07
C ARG A 40 9.64 -3.54 15.25
N GLU A 41 9.53 -3.65 13.91
CA GLU A 41 9.34 -2.48 13.04
C GLU A 41 8.00 -1.79 13.34
N LEU A 42 6.91 -2.57 13.47
CA LEU A 42 5.59 -2.02 13.81
C LEU A 42 5.58 -1.28 15.13
N ALA A 43 6.20 -1.85 16.18
CA ALA A 43 6.29 -1.21 17.50
C ALA A 43 7.10 0.10 17.45
N SER A 44 8.12 0.18 16.59
CA SER A 44 8.84 1.43 16.37
C SER A 44 7.95 2.49 15.72
N VAL A 45 7.26 2.12 14.64
CA VAL A 45 6.38 3.06 13.91
C VAL A 45 5.21 3.52 14.80
N GLN A 46 4.64 2.62 15.60
CA GLN A 46 3.58 2.97 16.54
C GLN A 46 4.06 4.02 17.55
N ARG A 47 5.20 3.79 18.18
CA ARG A 47 5.78 4.77 19.13
C ARG A 47 6.06 6.12 18.49
N ASP A 48 6.59 6.14 17.27
CA ASP A 48 6.88 7.39 16.55
C ASP A 48 5.58 8.18 16.27
N ILE A 49 4.50 7.48 15.89
CA ILE A 49 3.18 8.09 15.67
C ILE A 49 2.59 8.62 16.99
N GLU A 50 2.65 7.84 18.06
CA GLU A 50 2.12 8.22 19.38
C GLU A 50 2.91 9.39 19.98
N ALA A 51 4.24 9.40 19.85
CA ALA A 51 5.10 10.52 20.27
C ALA A 51 4.79 11.81 19.51
N ALA A 52 4.30 11.71 18.27
CA ALA A 52 3.83 12.85 17.48
C ALA A 52 2.37 13.24 17.76
N GLY A 53 1.70 12.63 18.77
CA GLY A 53 0.32 12.90 19.14
C GLY A 53 -0.72 12.20 18.27
N GLY A 54 -0.31 11.29 17.39
CA GLY A 54 -1.19 10.48 16.56
C GLY A 54 -1.68 9.21 17.27
N ARG A 55 -2.50 8.41 16.57
CA ARG A 55 -3.04 7.14 17.08
C ARG A 55 -2.69 6.00 16.13
N ALA A 56 -2.15 4.91 16.66
CA ALA A 56 -1.81 3.74 15.87
C ALA A 56 -2.07 2.43 16.64
N LEU A 57 -2.36 1.37 15.89
CA LEU A 57 -2.54 0.01 16.38
C LEU A 57 -1.65 -0.93 15.56
N ALA A 58 -0.63 -1.52 16.17
CA ALA A 58 0.22 -2.50 15.50
C ALA A 58 -0.41 -3.89 15.51
N VAL A 59 -0.52 -4.49 14.31
CA VAL A 59 -1.05 -5.85 14.13
C VAL A 59 -0.09 -6.65 13.24
N PRO A 60 0.77 -7.51 13.81
CA PRO A 60 1.66 -8.36 13.03
C PRO A 60 0.89 -9.24 12.06
N THR A 61 1.18 -9.07 10.75
CA THR A 61 0.41 -9.71 9.68
C THR A 61 1.29 -10.08 8.51
N ASP A 62 1.21 -11.33 8.05
CA ASP A 62 1.70 -11.74 6.75
C ASP A 62 0.54 -11.72 5.75
N VAL A 63 0.58 -10.78 4.81
CA VAL A 63 -0.48 -10.60 3.81
C VAL A 63 -0.67 -11.80 2.87
N ARG A 64 0.30 -12.72 2.83
CA ARG A 64 0.20 -13.97 2.07
C ARG A 64 -0.75 -14.98 2.71
N GLN A 65 -1.06 -14.82 3.99
CA GLN A 65 -1.86 -15.74 4.78
C GLN A 65 -3.26 -15.19 4.98
N GLU A 66 -4.23 -15.82 4.31
CA GLU A 66 -5.64 -15.39 4.38
C GLU A 66 -6.20 -15.33 5.80
N PRO A 67 -5.94 -16.31 6.70
CA PRO A 67 -6.39 -16.21 8.09
C PRO A 67 -5.77 -15.03 8.83
N ALA A 68 -4.51 -14.68 8.55
CA ALA A 68 -3.85 -13.54 9.18
C ALA A 68 -4.47 -12.20 8.71
N VAL A 69 -4.84 -12.10 7.43
CA VAL A 69 -5.55 -10.92 6.89
C VAL A 69 -6.96 -10.81 7.48
N ALA A 70 -7.67 -11.92 7.65
CA ALA A 70 -8.99 -11.93 8.30
C ALA A 70 -8.89 -11.46 9.76
N ALA A 71 -7.89 -11.96 10.51
CA ALA A 71 -7.63 -11.55 11.89
C ALA A 71 -7.26 -10.05 11.98
N LEU A 72 -6.47 -9.53 11.05
CA LEU A 72 -6.14 -8.11 10.95
C LEU A 72 -7.39 -7.24 10.83
N VAL A 73 -8.29 -7.58 9.90
CA VAL A 73 -9.53 -6.82 9.67
C VAL A 73 -10.46 -6.93 10.88
N SER A 74 -10.61 -8.12 11.46
CA SER A 74 -11.39 -8.32 12.69
C SER A 74 -10.85 -7.48 13.86
N ARG A 75 -9.51 -7.41 14.02
CA ARG A 75 -8.87 -6.60 15.06
C ARG A 75 -9.09 -5.09 14.83
N ALA A 76 -9.00 -4.63 13.58
CA ALA A 76 -9.29 -3.24 13.23
C ALA A 76 -10.75 -2.85 13.55
N LEU A 77 -11.70 -3.72 13.18
CA LEU A 77 -13.13 -3.50 13.45
C LEU A 77 -13.46 -3.57 14.94
N ALA A 78 -12.84 -4.48 15.70
CA ALA A 78 -13.01 -4.56 17.15
C ALA A 78 -12.53 -3.30 17.87
N GLU A 79 -11.47 -2.66 17.36
CA GLU A 79 -10.89 -1.44 17.93
C GLU A 79 -11.74 -0.18 17.65
N SER A 80 -12.36 -0.11 16.47
CA SER A 80 -12.89 1.15 15.95
C SER A 80 -14.29 1.08 15.33
N GLY A 81 -14.84 -0.12 15.15
CA GLY A 81 -16.14 -0.35 14.53
C GLY A 81 -16.19 -0.08 13.02
N ARG A 82 -15.08 0.38 12.41
CA ARG A 82 -15.06 0.82 11.01
C ARG A 82 -13.70 0.72 10.36
N ILE A 83 -13.67 0.72 9.04
CA ILE A 83 -12.47 0.90 8.21
C ILE A 83 -12.83 1.86 7.08
N ASP A 84 -12.19 3.03 7.02
CA ASP A 84 -12.47 4.07 6.02
C ASP A 84 -11.48 4.05 4.86
N CYS A 85 -10.24 3.64 5.12
CA CYS A 85 -9.21 3.58 4.11
C CYS A 85 -8.38 2.30 4.25
N LEU A 86 -8.07 1.66 3.11
CA LEU A 86 -7.07 0.62 2.99
C LEU A 86 -5.95 1.11 2.09
N VAL A 87 -4.69 0.99 2.55
CA VAL A 87 -3.51 1.21 1.70
C VAL A 87 -2.72 -0.09 1.61
N THR A 88 -2.65 -0.70 0.42
CA THR A 88 -1.85 -1.91 0.18
C THR A 88 -0.43 -1.53 -0.24
N ALA A 89 0.46 -1.32 0.75
CA ALA A 89 1.85 -0.96 0.51
C ALA A 89 2.84 -2.09 0.81
N ALA A 90 2.37 -3.28 1.20
CA ALA A 90 3.21 -4.46 1.30
C ALA A 90 3.71 -4.86 -0.08
N GLY A 91 5.02 -4.98 -0.24
CA GLY A 91 5.62 -5.34 -1.51
C GLY A 91 7.06 -5.84 -1.35
N LEU A 92 7.48 -6.62 -2.31
CA LEU A 92 8.85 -7.04 -2.52
C LEU A 92 9.15 -7.12 -4.02
N ALA A 93 10.43 -7.11 -4.38
CA ALA A 93 10.87 -7.30 -5.74
C ALA A 93 12.01 -8.32 -5.79
N ALA A 94 12.08 -9.06 -6.87
CA ALA A 94 13.20 -9.85 -7.28
C ALA A 94 13.64 -9.33 -8.66
N PHE A 95 14.93 -9.05 -8.80
CA PHE A 95 15.50 -8.52 -10.04
C PHE A 95 16.51 -9.50 -10.63
N GLY A 96 16.52 -9.64 -11.94
CA GLY A 96 17.41 -10.48 -12.70
C GLY A 96 16.83 -10.82 -14.07
N PRO A 97 17.66 -11.32 -15.02
CA PRO A 97 17.17 -11.81 -16.30
C PRO A 97 16.11 -12.91 -16.12
N VAL A 98 15.08 -12.91 -16.99
CA VAL A 98 14.02 -13.91 -16.91
C VAL A 98 14.55 -15.34 -17.04
N ALA A 99 15.59 -15.54 -17.84
CA ALA A 99 16.21 -16.86 -18.03
C ALA A 99 16.82 -17.44 -16.74
N ASP A 100 17.25 -16.59 -15.81
CA ASP A 100 17.90 -16.97 -14.55
C ASP A 100 16.94 -16.86 -13.35
N ALA A 101 15.70 -16.44 -13.58
CA ALA A 101 14.71 -16.20 -12.53
C ALA A 101 14.31 -17.52 -11.85
N LYS A 102 14.39 -17.56 -10.52
CA LYS A 102 13.91 -18.70 -9.74
C LYS A 102 12.40 -18.66 -9.61
N THR A 103 11.76 -19.82 -9.76
CA THR A 103 10.29 -19.95 -9.59
C THR A 103 9.86 -19.50 -8.20
N GLU A 104 10.64 -19.80 -7.17
CA GLU A 104 10.36 -19.42 -5.79
C GLU A 104 10.32 -17.90 -5.61
N ASP A 105 11.22 -17.17 -6.27
CA ASP A 105 11.23 -15.69 -6.25
C ASP A 105 10.02 -15.13 -6.98
N TRP A 106 9.66 -15.71 -8.14
CA TRP A 106 8.44 -15.38 -8.86
C TRP A 106 7.21 -15.56 -7.97
N ASP A 107 7.07 -16.74 -7.36
CA ASP A 107 5.92 -17.08 -6.52
C ASP A 107 5.83 -16.15 -5.31
N GLN A 108 6.94 -15.81 -4.68
CA GLN A 108 6.99 -14.87 -3.56
C GLN A 108 6.54 -13.46 -3.98
N VAL A 109 7.01 -12.99 -5.14
CA VAL A 109 6.61 -11.67 -5.68
C VAL A 109 5.11 -11.64 -5.95
N MET A 110 4.57 -12.65 -6.63
CA MET A 110 3.14 -12.77 -6.92
C MET A 110 2.30 -12.90 -5.65
N ALA A 111 2.76 -13.69 -4.69
CA ALA A 111 2.06 -13.91 -3.43
C ALA A 111 1.94 -12.62 -2.58
N VAL A 112 2.98 -11.78 -2.56
CA VAL A 112 2.96 -10.55 -1.77
C VAL A 112 2.28 -9.40 -2.54
N ASN A 113 2.75 -9.10 -3.76
CA ASN A 113 2.35 -7.88 -4.45
C ASN A 113 0.97 -7.95 -5.09
N LEU A 114 0.51 -9.14 -5.48
CA LEU A 114 -0.80 -9.33 -6.14
C LEU A 114 -1.79 -10.04 -5.23
N ARG A 115 -1.50 -11.31 -4.87
CA ARG A 115 -2.43 -12.09 -4.05
C ARG A 115 -2.65 -11.45 -2.68
N GLY A 116 -1.62 -10.94 -2.03
CA GLY A 116 -1.72 -10.27 -0.73
C GLY A 116 -2.58 -9.01 -0.78
N ALA A 117 -2.42 -8.19 -1.83
CA ALA A 117 -3.27 -7.03 -2.05
C ALA A 117 -4.74 -7.43 -2.28
N PHE A 118 -4.99 -8.45 -3.13
CA PHE A 118 -6.33 -9.02 -3.33
C PHE A 118 -6.97 -9.48 -2.02
N LEU A 119 -6.24 -10.23 -1.18
CA LEU A 119 -6.75 -10.72 0.10
C LEU A 119 -7.13 -9.56 1.04
N CYS A 120 -6.30 -8.53 1.12
CA CYS A 120 -6.57 -7.35 1.93
C CYS A 120 -7.79 -6.56 1.41
N CYS A 121 -7.87 -6.32 0.10
CA CYS A 121 -9.03 -5.67 -0.51
C CYS A 121 -10.30 -6.45 -0.20
N ARG A 122 -10.33 -7.75 -0.53
CA ARG A 122 -11.49 -8.62 -0.30
C ARG A 122 -11.97 -8.61 1.16
N ALA A 123 -11.02 -8.61 2.11
CA ALA A 123 -11.35 -8.68 3.52
C ALA A 123 -12.00 -7.40 4.08
N VAL A 124 -11.69 -6.22 3.54
CA VAL A 124 -12.29 -4.95 4.00
C VAL A 124 -13.62 -4.62 3.33
N LEU A 125 -13.90 -5.21 2.16
CA LEU A 125 -15.10 -4.89 1.37
C LEU A 125 -16.42 -5.05 2.13
N PRO A 126 -16.66 -6.13 2.90
CA PRO A 126 -17.93 -6.27 3.63
C PRO A 126 -18.20 -5.09 4.57
N ALA A 127 -17.17 -4.62 5.30
CA ALA A 127 -17.31 -3.48 6.20
C ALA A 127 -17.52 -2.18 5.42
N MET A 128 -16.73 -1.91 4.37
CA MET A 128 -16.84 -0.71 3.57
C MET A 128 -18.19 -0.63 2.83
N THR A 129 -18.67 -1.76 2.28
CA THR A 129 -19.97 -1.85 1.61
C THR A 129 -21.12 -1.59 2.60
N ALA A 130 -21.07 -2.19 3.78
CA ALA A 130 -22.06 -1.94 4.81
C ALA A 130 -22.05 -0.49 5.30
N GLN A 131 -20.90 0.19 5.28
CA GLN A 131 -20.75 1.61 5.60
C GLN A 131 -21.27 2.53 4.47
N GLY A 132 -21.44 2.02 3.22
CA GLY A 132 -21.75 2.82 2.04
C GLY A 132 -20.61 3.77 1.65
N ARG A 133 -19.39 3.55 2.15
CA ARG A 133 -18.22 4.38 1.89
C ARG A 133 -16.91 3.65 2.22
N GLY A 134 -15.87 3.98 1.49
CA GLY A 134 -14.51 3.51 1.73
C GLY A 134 -13.56 4.02 0.66
N THR A 135 -12.28 3.93 0.93
CA THR A 135 -11.23 4.23 -0.07
C THR A 135 -10.16 3.15 -0.02
N ILE A 136 -9.88 2.53 -1.15
CA ILE A 136 -8.80 1.56 -1.31
C ILE A 136 -7.73 2.18 -2.20
N ILE A 137 -6.50 2.25 -1.72
CA ILE A 137 -5.34 2.77 -2.45
C ILE A 137 -4.33 1.64 -2.59
N ASN A 138 -4.19 1.13 -3.79
CA ASN A 138 -3.19 0.12 -4.10
C ASN A 138 -1.89 0.80 -4.55
N ILE A 139 -0.77 0.53 -3.87
CA ILE A 139 0.53 1.07 -4.27
C ILE A 139 1.01 0.30 -5.50
N GLY A 140 0.89 0.95 -6.64
CA GLY A 140 1.35 0.51 -7.95
C GLY A 140 2.84 0.76 -8.17
N SER A 141 3.23 0.82 -9.42
CA SER A 141 4.59 1.16 -9.83
C SER A 141 4.60 1.68 -11.26
N ILE A 142 5.60 2.49 -11.58
CA ILE A 142 5.89 2.97 -12.94
C ILE A 142 6.13 1.83 -13.93
N VAL A 143 6.50 0.63 -13.47
CA VAL A 143 6.71 -0.54 -14.35
C VAL A 143 5.46 -0.94 -15.13
N THR A 144 4.28 -0.45 -14.76
CA THR A 144 3.03 -0.62 -15.52
C THR A 144 2.90 0.33 -16.72
N SER A 145 3.83 1.24 -16.92
CA SER A 145 3.86 2.15 -18.06
C SER A 145 5.26 2.30 -18.67
N ARG A 146 6.29 1.77 -18.02
CA ARG A 146 7.68 1.80 -18.49
C ARG A 146 8.32 0.43 -18.28
N THR A 147 9.01 -0.05 -19.31
CA THR A 147 9.73 -1.33 -19.23
C THR A 147 11.02 -1.16 -18.43
N LEU A 148 11.22 -2.05 -17.45
CA LEU A 148 12.44 -2.14 -16.67
C LEU A 148 13.02 -3.56 -16.85
N PRO A 149 14.10 -3.74 -17.63
CA PRO A 149 14.76 -5.04 -17.78
C PRO A 149 15.11 -5.65 -16.42
N GLY A 150 14.97 -6.97 -16.32
CA GLY A 150 15.23 -7.70 -15.08
C GLY A 150 14.12 -7.63 -14.02
N SER A 151 12.99 -6.96 -14.27
CA SER A 151 11.88 -6.86 -13.31
C SER A 151 10.69 -7.75 -13.64
N GLY A 152 10.88 -8.88 -14.34
CA GLY A 152 9.79 -9.69 -14.92
C GLY A 152 8.66 -10.02 -13.93
N ALA A 153 8.99 -10.68 -12.81
CA ALA A 153 8.00 -11.06 -11.78
C ALA A 153 7.32 -9.83 -11.17
N TYR A 154 8.10 -8.80 -10.82
CA TYR A 154 7.59 -7.58 -10.22
C TYR A 154 6.65 -6.84 -11.18
N THR A 155 7.05 -6.70 -12.45
CA THR A 155 6.24 -6.08 -13.49
C THR A 155 4.93 -6.84 -13.68
N ALA A 156 4.98 -8.16 -13.82
CA ALA A 156 3.78 -9.00 -13.95
C ALA A 156 2.81 -8.81 -12.78
N ALA A 157 3.33 -8.82 -11.54
CA ALA A 157 2.50 -8.61 -10.35
C ALA A 157 1.87 -7.21 -10.31
N LYS A 158 2.60 -6.16 -10.71
CA LYS A 158 2.09 -4.78 -10.72
C LYS A 158 1.09 -4.53 -11.85
N TYR A 159 1.26 -5.14 -13.03
CA TYR A 159 0.23 -5.14 -14.07
C TYR A 159 -1.02 -5.88 -13.62
N GLY A 160 -0.87 -7.05 -12.98
CA GLY A 160 -1.99 -7.78 -12.38
C GLY A 160 -2.73 -6.95 -11.34
N LEU A 161 -2.00 -6.24 -10.47
CA LEU A 161 -2.58 -5.35 -9.46
C LEU A 161 -3.36 -4.19 -10.10
N LEU A 162 -2.82 -3.58 -11.15
CA LEU A 162 -3.50 -2.51 -11.89
C LEU A 162 -4.80 -3.01 -12.52
N GLY A 163 -4.75 -4.15 -13.23
CA GLY A 163 -5.95 -4.76 -13.83
C GLY A 163 -7.01 -5.13 -12.79
N PHE A 164 -6.60 -5.77 -11.70
CA PHE A 164 -7.47 -6.09 -10.56
C PHE A 164 -8.11 -4.83 -9.97
N SER A 165 -7.33 -3.77 -9.77
CA SER A 165 -7.83 -2.53 -9.17
C SER A 165 -8.88 -1.84 -10.05
N ARG A 166 -8.71 -1.87 -11.37
CA ARG A 166 -9.69 -1.33 -12.33
C ARG A 166 -11.02 -2.09 -12.26
N VAL A 167 -10.98 -3.41 -12.25
CA VAL A 167 -12.20 -4.23 -12.10
C VAL A 167 -12.88 -3.92 -10.75
N LEU A 168 -12.10 -3.92 -9.67
CA LEU A 168 -12.64 -3.66 -8.34
C LEU A 168 -13.25 -2.24 -8.22
N ALA A 169 -12.67 -1.24 -8.91
CA ALA A 169 -13.22 0.11 -8.93
C ALA A 169 -14.63 0.14 -9.53
N GLU A 170 -14.85 -0.56 -10.65
CA GLU A 170 -16.17 -0.65 -11.28
C GLU A 170 -17.18 -1.41 -10.42
N GLU A 171 -16.79 -2.56 -9.85
CA GLU A 171 -17.66 -3.34 -8.97
C GLU A 171 -18.11 -2.55 -7.73
N MET A 172 -17.22 -1.71 -7.18
CA MET A 172 -17.47 -0.99 -5.93
C MET A 172 -18.10 0.38 -6.12
N ARG A 173 -18.21 0.88 -7.33
CA ARG A 173 -18.74 2.22 -7.66
C ARG A 173 -20.14 2.46 -7.07
N THR A 174 -21.03 1.51 -7.22
CA THR A 174 -22.41 1.59 -6.71
C THR A 174 -22.50 1.41 -5.20
N HIS A 175 -21.45 0.92 -4.56
CA HIS A 175 -21.36 0.73 -3.11
C HIS A 175 -20.73 1.91 -2.36
N GLY A 176 -20.39 2.99 -3.07
CA GLY A 176 -19.77 4.17 -2.48
C GLY A 176 -18.31 3.95 -2.06
N VAL A 177 -17.67 2.85 -2.51
CA VAL A 177 -16.26 2.54 -2.22
C VAL A 177 -15.40 2.93 -3.42
N ARG A 178 -14.42 3.78 -3.17
CA ARG A 178 -13.46 4.25 -4.18
C ARG A 178 -12.24 3.34 -4.20
N VAL A 179 -11.78 3.00 -5.38
CA VAL A 179 -10.56 2.22 -5.55
C VAL A 179 -9.63 2.94 -6.52
N GLY A 180 -8.36 3.09 -6.13
CA GLY A 180 -7.38 3.73 -6.98
C GLY A 180 -5.99 3.10 -6.84
N VAL A 181 -5.16 3.35 -7.85
CA VAL A 181 -3.76 2.92 -7.91
C VAL A 181 -2.86 4.14 -7.85
N LEU A 182 -1.95 4.17 -6.87
CA LEU A 182 -0.88 5.14 -6.77
C LEU A 182 0.41 4.52 -7.29
N SER A 183 0.74 4.79 -8.54
CA SER A 183 1.94 4.31 -9.21
C SER A 183 3.15 5.16 -8.85
N ALA A 184 4.07 4.59 -8.09
CA ALA A 184 5.30 5.25 -7.68
C ALA A 184 6.45 4.93 -8.65
N GLY A 185 7.22 5.96 -9.02
CA GLY A 185 8.55 5.81 -9.60
C GLY A 185 9.56 5.37 -8.56
N ALA A 186 10.85 5.39 -8.92
CA ALA A 186 11.92 5.04 -7.99
C ALA A 186 11.81 5.87 -6.71
N THR A 187 11.60 5.18 -5.60
CA THR A 187 11.38 5.78 -4.27
C THR A 187 12.41 5.23 -3.30
N ASP A 188 13.08 6.12 -2.56
CA ASP A 188 14.15 5.79 -1.63
C ASP A 188 13.61 4.95 -0.45
N THR A 189 13.67 3.64 -0.61
CA THR A 189 13.16 2.66 0.35
C THR A 189 14.12 1.48 0.47
N PRO A 190 14.01 0.67 1.54
CA PRO A 190 14.77 -0.57 1.67
C PRO A 190 14.49 -1.64 0.59
N LEU A 191 13.54 -1.42 -0.31
CA LEU A 191 13.35 -2.30 -1.48
C LEU A 191 14.61 -2.39 -2.34
N TRP A 192 15.37 -1.31 -2.40
CA TRP A 192 16.60 -1.20 -3.20
C TRP A 192 17.84 -1.80 -2.55
N ASP A 193 17.78 -2.21 -1.26
CA ASP A 193 18.94 -2.77 -0.54
C ASP A 193 19.40 -4.11 -1.12
N ALA A 194 18.48 -4.84 -1.77
CA ALA A 194 18.75 -6.12 -2.42
C ALA A 194 19.17 -5.99 -3.90
N VAL A 195 19.19 -4.78 -4.45
CA VAL A 195 19.53 -4.54 -5.86
C VAL A 195 21.03 -4.29 -5.98
N PRO A 196 21.79 -5.08 -6.76
CA PRO A 196 23.25 -4.95 -6.83
C PRO A 196 23.74 -3.58 -7.30
N GLN A 197 23.00 -2.93 -8.19
CA GLN A 197 23.29 -1.60 -8.74
C GLN A 197 22.02 -0.76 -8.71
N PRO A 198 21.59 -0.27 -7.52
CA PRO A 198 20.41 0.57 -7.44
C PRO A 198 20.69 1.93 -8.10
N PRO A 199 19.67 2.61 -8.62
CA PRO A 199 19.79 4.01 -9.02
C PRO A 199 20.26 4.87 -7.85
N ASP A 200 20.83 6.05 -8.15
CA ASP A 200 21.26 7.00 -7.12
C ASP A 200 20.05 7.41 -6.25
N ARG A 201 20.15 7.10 -4.97
CA ARG A 201 19.09 7.40 -3.99
C ARG A 201 18.82 8.89 -3.81
N ALA A 202 19.79 9.75 -4.14
CA ALA A 202 19.60 11.19 -4.11
C ALA A 202 18.62 11.67 -5.19
N LEU A 203 18.49 10.92 -6.29
CA LEU A 203 17.58 11.22 -7.40
C LEU A 203 16.20 10.62 -7.21
N MET A 204 16.04 9.69 -6.27
CA MET A 204 14.77 9.01 -6.01
C MET A 204 13.77 9.92 -5.27
N LEU A 205 12.48 9.63 -5.45
CA LEU A 205 11.42 10.21 -4.63
C LEU A 205 11.63 9.88 -3.14
N LYS A 206 11.35 10.81 -2.27
CA LYS A 206 11.26 10.52 -0.84
C LYS A 206 9.90 9.87 -0.54
N PRO A 207 9.82 8.85 0.34
CA PRO A 207 8.57 8.20 0.71
C PRO A 207 7.47 9.15 1.17
N ALA A 208 7.85 10.29 1.76
CA ALA A 208 6.92 11.33 2.18
C ALA A 208 6.11 11.91 1.02
N LEU A 209 6.67 12.03 -0.19
CA LEU A 209 5.94 12.53 -1.36
C LEU A 209 4.86 11.52 -1.81
N ILE A 210 5.15 10.23 -1.74
CA ILE A 210 4.15 9.19 -2.00
C ILE A 210 3.05 9.21 -0.93
N ALA A 211 3.42 9.47 0.32
CA ALA A 211 2.45 9.60 1.41
C ALA A 211 1.50 10.80 1.22
N GLU A 212 2.00 11.94 0.75
CA GLU A 212 1.15 13.10 0.42
C GLU A 212 0.19 12.81 -0.75
N ALA A 213 0.65 12.08 -1.77
CA ALA A 213 -0.20 11.65 -2.87
C ALA A 213 -1.29 10.66 -2.39
N ALA A 214 -0.94 9.71 -1.53
CA ALA A 214 -1.91 8.81 -0.91
C ALA A 214 -2.93 9.57 -0.04
N LEU A 215 -2.48 10.58 0.68
CA LEU A 215 -3.33 11.43 1.51
C LEU A 215 -4.29 12.27 0.66
N LEU A 216 -3.85 12.78 -0.49
CA LEU A 216 -4.73 13.43 -1.46
C LEU A 216 -5.85 12.48 -1.91
N MET A 217 -5.52 11.24 -2.30
CA MET A 217 -6.49 10.23 -2.72
C MET A 217 -7.49 9.89 -1.60
N ALA A 218 -7.00 9.71 -0.37
CA ALA A 218 -7.83 9.36 0.79
C ALA A 218 -8.79 10.49 1.18
N ALA A 219 -8.34 11.75 1.10
CA ALA A 219 -9.05 12.93 1.58
C ALA A 219 -9.98 13.59 0.55
N LEU A 220 -10.16 13.00 -0.63
CA LEU A 220 -11.09 13.55 -1.63
C LEU A 220 -12.51 13.62 -1.07
N PRO A 221 -13.26 14.69 -1.42
CA PRO A 221 -14.65 14.82 -1.01
C PRO A 221 -15.52 13.72 -1.64
N PRO A 222 -16.71 13.44 -1.07
CA PRO A 222 -17.70 12.58 -1.71
C PRO A 222 -17.99 13.02 -3.14
N GLY A 223 -18.16 12.07 -4.06
CA GLY A 223 -18.44 12.33 -5.47
C GLY A 223 -17.21 12.48 -6.36
N ALA A 224 -15.99 12.49 -5.79
CA ALA A 224 -14.74 12.50 -6.56
C ALA A 224 -13.88 11.26 -6.25
N THR A 225 -13.20 10.74 -7.27
CA THR A 225 -12.21 9.66 -7.15
C THR A 225 -10.97 9.97 -7.97
N LEU A 226 -9.82 9.51 -7.50
CA LEU A 226 -8.58 9.39 -8.28
C LEU A 226 -8.33 7.91 -8.52
N GLU A 227 -8.61 7.44 -9.71
CA GLU A 227 -8.47 6.02 -10.05
C GLU A 227 -7.01 5.65 -10.34
N GLU A 228 -6.27 6.54 -10.98
CA GLU A 228 -4.85 6.34 -11.24
C GLU A 228 -4.09 7.65 -11.03
N LEU A 229 -3.04 7.57 -10.24
CA LEU A 229 -2.12 8.68 -9.99
C LEU A 229 -0.69 8.17 -10.13
N THR A 230 0.10 8.80 -10.98
CA THR A 230 1.51 8.45 -11.16
C THR A 230 2.40 9.58 -10.66
N LEU A 231 3.36 9.24 -9.81
CA LEU A 231 4.37 10.16 -9.29
C LEU A 231 5.77 9.67 -9.68
N LEU A 232 6.54 10.53 -10.35
CA LEU A 232 7.89 10.24 -10.84
C LEU A 232 8.90 11.21 -10.24
N PRO A 233 10.18 10.81 -10.11
CA PRO A 233 11.27 11.75 -9.97
C PRO A 233 11.25 12.77 -11.12
N GLN A 234 11.66 14.00 -10.85
CA GLN A 234 11.71 15.05 -11.89
C GLN A 234 12.60 14.65 -13.08
N GLY A 235 13.66 13.88 -12.84
CA GLY A 235 14.53 13.33 -13.88
C GLY A 235 13.92 12.18 -14.69
N GLY A 236 12.68 11.78 -14.42
CA GLY A 236 12.00 10.70 -15.12
C GLY A 236 12.23 9.33 -14.49
N VAL A 237 12.39 8.31 -15.35
CA VAL A 237 12.69 6.93 -14.89
C VAL A 237 14.19 6.80 -14.67
N LEU A 238 14.58 6.40 -13.48
CA LEU A 238 15.97 6.22 -13.07
C LEU A 238 16.46 4.80 -13.38
#